data_bcb8ae27ef7fa73bfca9fb0a4cf4c930
#
_entry.id   bcb8ae27ef7fa73bfca9fb0a4cf4c930
#
_cell.length_a   1.000
_cell.length_b   1.000
_cell.length_c   1.000
_cell.angle_alpha   90.00
_cell.angle_beta   90.00
_cell.angle_gamma   90.00
#
_symmetry.space_group_name_H-M   'P 1'
#
loop_
_entity.id
_entity.type
_entity.pdbx_description
1 polymer ?
#
loop_
_entity_poly.entity_id
_entity_poly.type
_entity_poly.pdbx_seq_one_letter_code
_entity_poly.pdbx_strand_id
1 'polypeptide(L)'
;MYPNIQAYDRGVMFSPDGRLFQVEYAKEAVRKGATSVGMVTEEGVVLIAHKNIVEPLIIPSTVQKIFKVDSFVGTTYSGLVSDGLHVVGMMRSKTQTHRMVYDETESVETIAREISEEMQMATQYGGLRPYAISLLIGGYDTDYRLFEVEPGASFSGYRADAIGIGKKVAEDILVKEYKDGMKLNDAINLGVSILKKINEKKLSPENVDISTITKAKGYKPFDIKDINAYL
;
A
#
# COMPACT_ATOMS: atom_id res chain seq x y z
N MET A 1 -23.34 8.55 31.75
CA MET A 1 -23.82 9.26 30.52
C MET A 1 -22.75 9.04 29.46
N TYR A 2 -23.03 8.24 28.46
CA TYR A 2 -22.07 8.05 27.37
C TYR A 2 -21.94 9.40 26.62
N PRO A 3 -20.72 9.89 26.36
CA PRO A 3 -20.57 11.11 25.60
C PRO A 3 -21.26 10.93 24.26
N ASN A 4 -22.00 11.94 23.82
CA ASN A 4 -22.71 11.92 22.56
C ASN A 4 -21.66 11.82 21.42
N ILE A 5 -21.44 10.62 20.90
CA ILE A 5 -20.45 10.34 19.84
C ILE A 5 -20.63 11.33 18.69
N GLN A 6 -21.87 11.68 18.36
CA GLN A 6 -22.21 12.63 17.29
C GLN A 6 -21.61 14.04 17.48
N ALA A 7 -21.16 14.39 18.67
CA ALA A 7 -20.49 15.66 18.91
C ALA A 7 -19.02 15.65 18.46
N TYR A 8 -18.39 14.47 18.37
CA TYR A 8 -16.96 14.28 18.10
C TYR A 8 -16.67 13.62 16.77
N ASP A 9 -17.68 13.06 16.08
CA ASP A 9 -17.51 12.32 14.83
C ASP A 9 -17.41 13.21 13.59
N ARG A 10 -17.70 14.51 13.69
CA ARG A 10 -17.73 15.47 12.59
C ARG A 10 -16.52 16.41 12.53
N GLY A 11 -15.58 16.26 13.42
CA GLY A 11 -14.47 17.20 13.56
C GLY A 11 -13.12 16.52 13.71
N VAL A 12 -12.11 17.36 13.77
CA VAL A 12 -10.71 16.99 14.06
C VAL A 12 -10.38 17.02 15.55
N MET A 13 -11.41 16.97 16.41
CA MET A 13 -11.27 17.02 17.86
C MET A 13 -11.17 15.63 18.45
N PHE A 14 -10.36 15.50 19.48
CA PHE A 14 -10.34 14.29 20.30
C PHE A 14 -11.65 14.16 21.10
N SER A 15 -12.18 12.96 21.14
CA SER A 15 -13.20 12.59 22.11
C SER A 15 -12.60 12.55 23.53
N PRO A 16 -13.43 12.58 24.61
CA PRO A 16 -12.95 12.55 25.99
C PRO A 16 -12.09 11.32 26.35
N ASP A 17 -12.25 10.23 25.62
CA ASP A 17 -11.46 9.00 25.70
C ASP A 17 -10.24 8.97 24.77
N GLY A 18 -9.89 10.11 24.15
CA GLY A 18 -8.66 10.28 23.36
C GLY A 18 -8.71 9.71 21.95
N ARG A 19 -9.90 9.51 21.35
CA ARG A 19 -10.08 8.95 20.01
C ARG A 19 -10.32 10.05 18.97
N LEU A 20 -9.79 9.84 17.76
CA LEU A 20 -10.10 10.61 16.55
C LEU A 20 -11.03 9.78 15.66
N PHE A 21 -12.33 9.97 15.79
CA PHE A 21 -13.32 9.13 15.09
C PHE A 21 -13.18 9.16 13.57
N GLN A 22 -12.83 10.31 12.99
CA GLN A 22 -12.63 10.40 11.53
C GLN A 22 -11.45 9.53 11.07
N VAL A 23 -10.38 9.41 11.85
CA VAL A 23 -9.26 8.49 11.56
C VAL A 23 -9.70 7.03 11.69
N GLU A 24 -10.54 6.70 12.68
CA GLU A 24 -11.07 5.34 12.84
C GLU A 24 -11.99 4.96 11.67
N TYR A 25 -12.83 5.87 11.21
CA TYR A 25 -13.67 5.64 10.02
C TYR A 25 -12.84 5.49 8.75
N ALA A 26 -11.75 6.25 8.62
CA ALA A 26 -10.79 6.07 7.54
C ALA A 26 -10.13 4.68 7.58
N LYS A 27 -9.73 4.20 8.78
CA LYS A 27 -9.22 2.83 8.96
C LYS A 27 -10.25 1.75 8.59
N GLU A 28 -11.52 1.97 8.88
CA GLU A 28 -12.59 1.04 8.44
C GLU A 28 -12.75 1.00 6.90
N ALA A 29 -12.56 2.12 6.21
CA ALA A 29 -12.54 2.13 4.76
C ALA A 29 -11.36 1.32 4.19
N VAL A 30 -10.17 1.43 4.80
CA VAL A 30 -9.00 0.60 4.45
C VAL A 30 -9.29 -0.89 4.64
N ARG A 31 -9.88 -1.27 5.77
CA ARG A 31 -10.23 -2.68 6.08
C ARG A 31 -11.20 -3.31 5.08
N LYS A 32 -11.97 -2.50 4.34
CA LYS A 32 -12.87 -2.95 3.27
C LYS A 32 -12.20 -2.96 1.89
N GLY A 33 -11.02 -2.36 1.78
CA GLY A 33 -10.28 -2.31 0.53
C GLY A 33 -9.65 -3.67 0.16
N ALA A 34 -9.36 -3.84 -1.13
CA ALA A 34 -8.72 -5.06 -1.61
C ALA A 34 -7.32 -5.25 -1.02
N THR A 35 -6.96 -6.50 -0.76
CA THR A 35 -5.69 -6.87 -0.13
C THR A 35 -4.51 -6.59 -1.04
N SER A 36 -3.47 -6.00 -0.47
CA SER A 36 -2.14 -5.91 -1.05
C SER A 36 -1.10 -6.44 -0.06
N VAL A 37 -0.04 -7.04 -0.57
CA VAL A 37 1.07 -7.61 0.21
C VAL A 37 2.38 -7.06 -0.33
N GLY A 38 3.29 -6.69 0.55
CA GLY A 38 4.65 -6.28 0.24
C GLY A 38 5.67 -7.13 1.00
N MET A 39 6.78 -7.48 0.36
CA MET A 39 7.87 -8.25 0.98
C MET A 39 9.22 -7.76 0.50
N VAL A 40 10.15 -7.64 1.42
CA VAL A 40 11.58 -7.42 1.14
C VAL A 40 12.26 -8.77 0.99
N THR A 41 13.13 -8.91 0.02
CA THR A 41 13.93 -10.12 -0.25
C THR A 41 15.39 -9.73 -0.40
N GLU A 42 16.30 -10.70 -0.47
CA GLU A 42 17.72 -10.42 -0.77
C GLU A 42 17.96 -9.87 -2.18
N GLU A 43 17.01 -10.10 -3.11
CA GLU A 43 17.13 -9.73 -4.52
C GLU A 43 16.29 -8.50 -4.90
N GLY A 44 15.36 -8.07 -4.03
CA GLY A 44 14.44 -6.99 -4.36
C GLY A 44 13.26 -6.85 -3.41
N VAL A 45 12.35 -5.95 -3.78
CA VAL A 45 11.03 -5.82 -3.14
C VAL A 45 9.96 -6.36 -4.07
N VAL A 46 9.02 -7.12 -3.53
CA VAL A 46 7.83 -7.62 -4.21
C VAL A 46 6.61 -6.87 -3.70
N LEU A 47 5.77 -6.40 -4.59
CA LEU A 47 4.43 -5.90 -4.31
C LEU A 47 3.42 -6.75 -5.08
N ILE A 48 2.39 -7.25 -4.40
CA ILE A 48 1.33 -8.08 -4.98
C ILE A 48 -0.01 -7.54 -4.49
N ALA A 49 -0.97 -7.36 -5.39
CA ALA A 49 -2.26 -6.78 -5.05
C ALA A 49 -3.41 -7.47 -5.78
N HIS A 50 -4.53 -7.64 -5.08
CA HIS A 50 -5.79 -8.06 -5.67
C HIS A 50 -6.56 -6.84 -6.19
N LYS A 51 -7.10 -6.90 -7.42
CA LYS A 51 -7.81 -5.78 -8.06
C LYS A 51 -9.30 -5.80 -7.79
N ASN A 52 -9.87 -6.67 -7.07
CA ASN A 52 -11.30 -6.73 -6.75
C ASN A 52 -12.25 -6.19 -7.86
N ILE A 53 -12.07 -6.70 -9.09
CA ILE A 53 -12.93 -6.33 -10.24
C ILE A 53 -14.24 -7.07 -10.09
N VAL A 54 -15.31 -6.34 -9.80
CA VAL A 54 -16.64 -6.92 -9.54
C VAL A 54 -17.59 -6.72 -10.72
N GLU A 55 -17.45 -5.60 -11.41
CA GLU A 55 -18.36 -5.22 -12.48
C GLU A 55 -17.98 -5.89 -13.82
N PRO A 56 -18.92 -6.56 -14.49
CA PRO A 56 -18.61 -7.36 -15.68
C PRO A 56 -18.23 -6.53 -16.92
N LEU A 57 -18.54 -5.23 -16.93
CA LEU A 57 -18.23 -4.33 -18.05
C LEU A 57 -16.95 -3.52 -17.85
N ILE A 58 -16.26 -3.67 -16.72
CA ILE A 58 -14.97 -3.03 -16.52
C ILE A 58 -13.93 -3.69 -17.44
N ILE A 59 -13.10 -2.86 -18.06
CA ILE A 59 -11.92 -3.30 -18.82
C ILE A 59 -10.77 -3.56 -17.79
N PRO A 60 -10.36 -4.82 -17.53
CA PRO A 60 -9.44 -5.14 -16.43
C PRO A 60 -8.08 -4.43 -16.51
N SER A 61 -7.60 -4.16 -17.73
CA SER A 61 -6.33 -3.46 -17.95
C SER A 61 -6.34 -1.98 -17.50
N THR A 62 -7.52 -1.39 -17.30
CA THR A 62 -7.64 -0.01 -16.80
C THR A 62 -7.61 0.08 -15.28
N VAL A 63 -7.81 -1.06 -14.60
CA VAL A 63 -7.74 -1.15 -13.14
C VAL A 63 -6.33 -1.50 -12.73
N GLN A 64 -5.66 -0.58 -12.07
CA GLN A 64 -4.29 -0.73 -11.56
C GLN A 64 -4.29 -0.59 -10.03
N LYS A 65 -3.54 -1.42 -9.35
CA LYS A 65 -3.39 -1.41 -7.88
C LYS A 65 -1.95 -1.20 -7.42
N ILE A 66 -0.97 -1.45 -8.29
CA ILE A 66 0.43 -1.20 -8.00
C ILE A 66 0.95 -0.16 -8.98
N PHE A 67 1.58 0.87 -8.47
CA PHE A 67 1.97 2.06 -9.24
C PHE A 67 3.48 2.28 -9.14
N LYS A 68 4.09 2.59 -10.27
CA LYS A 68 5.43 3.15 -10.29
C LYS A 68 5.37 4.58 -9.75
N VAL A 69 6.19 4.86 -8.75
CA VAL A 69 6.41 6.21 -8.20
C VAL A 69 7.63 6.81 -8.86
N ASP A 70 8.77 6.13 -8.79
CA ASP A 70 10.01 6.47 -9.46
C ASP A 70 10.70 5.23 -10.04
N SER A 71 11.90 5.37 -10.60
CA SER A 71 12.65 4.29 -11.25
C SER A 71 12.88 3.10 -10.32
N PHE A 72 13.06 3.34 -9.03
CA PHE A 72 13.34 2.34 -8.00
C PHE A 72 12.31 2.32 -6.87
N VAL A 73 11.16 2.95 -7.06
CA VAL A 73 10.10 3.01 -6.05
C VAL A 73 8.75 2.66 -6.66
N GLY A 74 8.04 1.76 -6.00
CA GLY A 74 6.66 1.40 -6.29
C GLY A 74 5.78 1.49 -5.06
N THR A 75 4.49 1.65 -5.26
CA THR A 75 3.50 1.70 -4.19
C THR A 75 2.23 0.96 -4.55
N THR A 76 1.56 0.47 -3.53
CA THR A 76 0.18 -0.01 -3.61
C THR A 76 -0.61 0.57 -2.45
N TYR A 77 -1.93 0.63 -2.58
CA TYR A 77 -2.81 1.12 -1.52
C TYR A 77 -4.03 0.24 -1.31
N SER A 78 -4.63 0.34 -0.13
CA SER A 78 -5.95 -0.18 0.17
C SER A 78 -6.83 0.93 0.76
N GLY A 79 -8.12 0.93 0.44
CA GLY A 79 -9.09 1.93 0.84
C GLY A 79 -9.71 2.67 -0.34
N LEU A 80 -9.97 3.96 -0.20
CA LEU A 80 -10.67 4.78 -1.18
C LEU A 80 -9.81 5.07 -2.40
N VAL A 81 -10.27 4.67 -3.59
CA VAL A 81 -9.51 4.75 -4.85
C VAL A 81 -9.09 6.18 -5.20
N SER A 82 -10.00 7.15 -5.02
CA SER A 82 -9.70 8.57 -5.31
C SER A 82 -8.54 9.10 -4.47
N ASP A 83 -8.51 8.76 -3.18
CA ASP A 83 -7.44 9.16 -2.27
C ASP A 83 -6.12 8.49 -2.67
N GLY A 84 -6.17 7.20 -3.00
CA GLY A 84 -5.00 6.45 -3.45
C GLY A 84 -4.37 7.04 -4.71
N LEU A 85 -5.17 7.33 -5.72
CA LEU A 85 -4.68 7.94 -6.97
C LEU A 85 -4.12 9.35 -6.74
N HIS A 86 -4.76 10.15 -5.88
CA HIS A 86 -4.27 11.46 -5.51
C HIS A 86 -2.88 11.38 -4.84
N VAL A 87 -2.73 10.51 -3.85
CA VAL A 87 -1.46 10.33 -3.12
C VAL A 87 -0.36 9.78 -4.03
N VAL A 88 -0.68 8.84 -4.94
CA VAL A 88 0.29 8.39 -5.96
C VAL A 88 0.76 9.55 -6.84
N GLY A 89 -0.15 10.44 -7.24
CA GLY A 89 0.18 11.66 -7.98
C GLY A 89 1.11 12.57 -7.20
N MET A 90 0.83 12.80 -5.92
CA MET A 90 1.69 13.60 -5.03
C MET A 90 3.09 12.99 -4.90
N MET A 91 3.20 11.68 -4.63
CA MET A 91 4.50 11.00 -4.56
C MET A 91 5.32 11.21 -5.83
N ARG A 92 4.71 11.02 -7.00
CA ARG A 92 5.38 11.25 -8.29
C ARG A 92 5.87 12.68 -8.47
N SER A 93 5.04 13.65 -8.10
CA SER A 93 5.41 15.06 -8.19
C SER A 93 6.59 15.40 -7.27
N LYS A 94 6.55 14.93 -6.01
CA LYS A 94 7.61 15.16 -5.02
C LYS A 94 8.94 14.53 -5.47
N THR A 95 8.94 13.24 -5.85
CA THR A 95 10.16 12.55 -6.29
C THR A 95 10.75 13.14 -7.57
N GLN A 96 9.92 13.60 -8.50
CA GLN A 96 10.39 14.30 -9.70
C GLN A 96 10.99 15.66 -9.36
N THR A 97 10.36 16.43 -8.47
CA THR A 97 10.88 17.72 -8.01
C THR A 97 12.23 17.53 -7.29
N HIS A 98 12.33 16.53 -6.39
CA HIS A 98 13.58 16.20 -5.72
C HIS A 98 14.71 15.91 -6.73
N ARG A 99 14.43 15.07 -7.72
CA ARG A 99 15.40 14.74 -8.77
C ARG A 99 15.82 15.94 -9.59
N MET A 100 14.88 16.86 -9.93
CA MET A 100 15.21 18.08 -10.67
C MET A 100 16.08 19.06 -9.89
N VAL A 101 15.93 19.09 -8.56
CA VAL A 101 16.67 20.02 -7.69
C VAL A 101 18.03 19.47 -7.30
N TYR A 102 18.11 18.16 -6.98
CA TYR A 102 19.28 17.54 -6.40
C TYR A 102 20.03 16.58 -7.33
N ASP A 103 19.48 16.27 -8.51
CA ASP A 103 20.02 15.31 -9.50
C ASP A 103 20.24 13.89 -8.92
N GLU A 104 19.45 13.54 -7.90
CA GLU A 104 19.50 12.24 -7.23
C GLU A 104 18.10 11.67 -6.97
N THR A 105 18.03 10.37 -6.67
CA THR A 105 16.78 9.72 -6.27
C THR A 105 16.54 9.92 -4.78
N GLU A 106 15.31 10.25 -4.44
CA GLU A 106 14.88 10.37 -3.05
C GLU A 106 14.83 9.02 -2.35
N SER A 107 15.19 8.97 -1.04
CA SER A 107 15.14 7.73 -0.28
C SER A 107 13.71 7.24 -0.06
N VAL A 108 13.52 5.92 -0.01
CA VAL A 108 12.19 5.31 0.22
C VAL A 108 11.58 5.77 1.54
N GLU A 109 12.41 5.92 2.57
CA GLU A 109 11.99 6.42 3.88
C GLU A 109 11.55 7.88 3.85
N THR A 110 12.26 8.74 3.13
CA THR A 110 11.88 10.16 2.98
C THR A 110 10.54 10.28 2.28
N ILE A 111 10.33 9.52 1.20
CA ILE A 111 9.03 9.50 0.50
C ILE A 111 7.91 9.07 1.45
N ALA A 112 8.11 8.00 2.23
CA ALA A 112 7.11 7.53 3.18
C ALA A 112 6.79 8.57 4.26
N ARG A 113 7.83 9.25 4.80
CA ARG A 113 7.68 10.30 5.80
C ARG A 113 6.94 11.51 5.25
N GLU A 114 7.29 12.01 4.09
CA GLU A 114 6.62 13.15 3.47
C GLU A 114 5.14 12.89 3.20
N ILE A 115 4.78 11.68 2.76
CA ILE A 115 3.38 11.29 2.60
C ILE A 115 2.68 11.17 3.94
N SER A 116 3.34 10.65 4.96
CA SER A 116 2.82 10.62 6.32
C SER A 116 2.51 12.04 6.84
N GLU A 117 3.41 13.00 6.61
CA GLU A 117 3.21 14.41 6.98
C GLU A 117 2.01 15.04 6.28
N GLU A 118 1.83 14.79 4.97
CA GLU A 118 0.65 15.25 4.21
C GLU A 118 -0.65 14.62 4.76
N MET A 119 -0.63 13.33 5.08
CA MET A 119 -1.79 12.66 5.67
C MET A 119 -2.08 13.20 7.09
N GLN A 120 -1.06 13.51 7.87
CA GLN A 120 -1.19 14.09 9.19
C GLN A 120 -1.83 15.49 9.15
N MET A 121 -1.45 16.34 8.21
CA MET A 121 -2.08 17.65 8.03
C MET A 121 -3.59 17.50 7.81
N ALA A 122 -4.05 16.53 7.04
CA ALA A 122 -5.47 16.29 6.81
C ALA A 122 -6.23 15.88 8.09
N THR A 123 -5.54 15.38 9.11
CA THR A 123 -6.16 15.06 10.41
C THR A 123 -6.28 16.26 11.35
N GLN A 124 -5.61 17.37 11.06
CA GLN A 124 -5.55 18.54 11.95
C GLN A 124 -6.31 19.76 11.43
N TYR A 125 -6.42 19.93 10.12
CA TYR A 125 -7.09 21.08 9.55
C TYR A 125 -8.61 20.87 9.46
N GLY A 126 -9.36 21.80 10.07
CA GLY A 126 -10.81 21.83 9.97
C GLY A 126 -11.29 21.95 8.51
N GLY A 127 -12.33 21.20 8.16
CA GLY A 127 -12.84 21.16 6.79
C GLY A 127 -12.19 20.11 5.88
N LEU A 128 -11.07 19.50 6.30
CA LEU A 128 -10.50 18.33 5.66
C LEU A 128 -10.95 17.05 6.38
N ARG A 129 -10.96 15.95 5.66
CA ARG A 129 -11.09 14.62 6.24
C ARG A 129 -9.76 13.88 6.13
N PRO A 130 -9.44 12.94 7.02
CA PRO A 130 -8.30 12.05 6.86
C PRO A 130 -8.37 11.30 5.53
N TYR A 131 -7.22 11.01 4.94
CA TYR A 131 -7.13 10.09 3.80
C TYR A 131 -7.57 8.69 4.24
N ALA A 132 -8.49 8.10 3.49
CA ALA A 132 -9.04 6.79 3.80
C ALA A 132 -8.27 5.68 3.05
N ILE A 133 -6.95 5.67 3.20
CA ILE A 133 -6.05 4.69 2.57
C ILE A 133 -4.94 4.29 3.53
N SER A 134 -4.48 3.03 3.43
CA SER A 134 -3.13 2.61 3.81
C SER A 134 -2.31 2.34 2.55
N LEU A 135 -1.02 2.63 2.62
CA LEU A 135 -0.06 2.47 1.53
C LEU A 135 1.02 1.47 1.94
N LEU A 136 1.45 0.64 0.98
CA LEU A 136 2.75 -0.02 1.05
C LEU A 136 3.65 0.63 0.01
N ILE A 137 4.75 1.21 0.46
CA ILE A 137 5.76 1.88 -0.37
C ILE A 137 7.01 1.02 -0.33
N GLY A 138 7.36 0.41 -1.46
CA GLY A 138 8.52 -0.45 -1.57
C GLY A 138 9.53 0.11 -2.55
N GLY A 139 10.82 -0.06 -2.27
CA GLY A 139 11.83 0.47 -3.16
C GLY A 139 13.25 0.05 -2.81
N TYR A 140 14.17 0.60 -3.58
CA TYR A 140 15.61 0.48 -3.41
C TYR A 140 16.26 1.86 -3.41
N ASP A 141 17.01 2.16 -2.36
CA ASP A 141 17.92 3.30 -2.29
C ASP A 141 19.36 2.79 -2.03
N THR A 142 19.78 2.71 -0.79
CA THR A 142 21.00 1.99 -0.38
C THR A 142 20.73 0.50 -0.14
N ASP A 143 19.52 0.20 0.33
CA ASP A 143 19.01 -1.13 0.64
C ASP A 143 17.58 -1.31 0.11
N TYR A 144 17.07 -2.53 0.12
CA TYR A 144 15.67 -2.81 -0.15
C TYR A 144 14.82 -2.47 1.08
N ARG A 145 13.80 -1.64 0.89
CA ARG A 145 12.94 -1.13 1.96
C ARG A 145 11.48 -1.26 1.61
N LEU A 146 10.68 -1.47 2.64
CA LEU A 146 9.22 -1.48 2.57
C LEU A 146 8.67 -0.70 3.77
N PHE A 147 7.80 0.26 3.51
CA PHE A 147 7.11 1.04 4.55
C PHE A 147 5.60 0.92 4.40
N GLU A 148 4.88 0.81 5.51
CA GLU A 148 3.45 1.08 5.57
C GLU A 148 3.22 2.51 6.05
N VAL A 149 2.25 3.21 5.43
CA VAL A 149 1.71 4.48 5.90
C VAL A 149 0.21 4.29 6.13
N GLU A 150 -0.27 4.59 7.33
CA GLU A 150 -1.67 4.40 7.74
C GLU A 150 -2.49 5.70 7.71
N PRO A 151 -3.85 5.64 7.75
CA PRO A 151 -4.72 6.82 7.78
C PRO A 151 -4.47 7.79 8.94
N GLY A 152 -3.96 7.29 10.06
CA GLY A 152 -3.56 8.11 11.21
C GLY A 152 -2.19 8.78 11.05
N ALA A 153 -1.60 8.70 9.85
CA ALA A 153 -0.30 9.27 9.55
C ALA A 153 0.87 8.66 10.34
N SER A 154 0.73 7.44 10.84
CA SER A 154 1.87 6.67 11.29
C SER A 154 2.53 6.01 10.09
N PHE A 155 3.87 5.94 10.08
CA PHE A 155 4.59 5.11 9.12
C PHE A 155 5.64 4.24 9.84
N SER A 156 5.84 3.04 9.32
CA SER A 156 6.78 2.08 9.89
C SER A 156 7.42 1.26 8.78
N GLY A 157 8.69 0.89 8.97
CA GLY A 157 9.40 -0.03 8.08
C GLY A 157 9.11 -1.49 8.42
N TYR A 158 8.88 -2.30 7.40
CA TYR A 158 8.56 -3.72 7.52
C TYR A 158 9.50 -4.56 6.64
N ARG A 159 9.72 -5.81 7.04
CA ARG A 159 10.31 -6.84 6.16
C ARG A 159 9.25 -7.43 5.24
N ALA A 160 8.07 -7.62 5.77
CA ALA A 160 6.88 -8.05 5.03
C ALA A 160 5.65 -7.51 5.73
N ASP A 161 4.66 -7.08 4.97
CA ASP A 161 3.40 -6.56 5.51
C ASP A 161 2.27 -6.70 4.50
N ALA A 162 1.04 -6.54 4.98
CA ALA A 162 -0.16 -6.56 4.16
C ALA A 162 -1.16 -5.47 4.59
N ILE A 163 -1.94 -4.99 3.64
CA ILE A 163 -3.00 -4.00 3.86
C ILE A 163 -4.33 -4.47 3.24
N GLY A 164 -5.43 -3.94 3.73
CA GLY A 164 -6.77 -4.24 3.23
C GLY A 164 -7.50 -5.32 3.99
N ILE A 165 -8.58 -5.84 3.39
CA ILE A 165 -9.52 -6.77 4.05
C ILE A 165 -8.86 -8.04 4.56
N GLY A 166 -7.82 -8.51 3.89
CA GLY A 166 -7.09 -9.72 4.25
C GLY A 166 -5.90 -9.51 5.17
N LYS A 167 -5.65 -8.28 5.69
CA LYS A 167 -4.44 -7.96 6.49
C LYS A 167 -4.16 -9.00 7.55
N LYS A 168 -5.12 -9.31 8.42
CA LYS A 168 -4.92 -10.24 9.53
C LYS A 168 -4.52 -11.66 9.08
N VAL A 169 -5.20 -12.18 8.06
CA VAL A 169 -4.89 -13.52 7.52
C VAL A 169 -3.52 -13.53 6.86
N ALA A 170 -3.19 -12.46 6.13
CA ALA A 170 -1.87 -12.32 5.51
C ALA A 170 -0.75 -12.24 6.54
N GLU A 171 -0.90 -11.43 7.59
CA GLU A 171 0.07 -11.31 8.69
C GLU A 171 0.31 -12.65 9.38
N ASP A 172 -0.76 -13.42 9.69
CA ASP A 172 -0.65 -14.75 10.30
C ASP A 172 0.16 -15.75 9.45
N ILE A 173 0.10 -15.60 8.12
CA ILE A 173 0.88 -16.42 7.19
C ILE A 173 2.30 -15.88 7.07
N LEU A 174 2.48 -14.58 6.92
CA LEU A 174 3.79 -13.94 6.80
C LEU A 174 4.67 -14.24 8.02
N VAL A 175 4.12 -14.13 9.23
CA VAL A 175 4.85 -14.46 10.47
C VAL A 175 5.37 -15.92 10.48
N LYS A 176 4.66 -16.85 9.84
CA LYS A 176 5.03 -18.28 9.83
C LYS A 176 5.95 -18.64 8.66
N GLU A 177 5.72 -18.06 7.50
CA GLU A 177 6.29 -18.54 6.25
C GLU A 177 7.33 -17.59 5.64
N TYR A 178 7.30 -16.29 5.98
CA TYR A 178 8.33 -15.36 5.56
C TYR A 178 9.65 -15.65 6.28
N LYS A 179 10.76 -15.58 5.52
CA LYS A 179 12.13 -15.76 6.06
C LYS A 179 13.03 -14.66 5.51
N ASP A 180 13.88 -14.12 6.37
CA ASP A 180 14.95 -13.22 5.94
C ASP A 180 15.84 -13.91 4.90
N GLY A 181 16.25 -13.16 3.87
CA GLY A 181 17.05 -13.72 2.78
C GLY A 181 16.26 -14.60 1.79
N MET A 182 14.92 -14.59 1.85
CA MET A 182 14.05 -15.25 0.88
C MET A 182 14.36 -14.76 -0.54
N LYS A 183 14.30 -15.66 -1.53
CA LYS A 183 14.46 -15.29 -2.94
C LYS A 183 13.20 -14.61 -3.49
N LEU A 184 13.40 -13.77 -4.49
CA LEU A 184 12.32 -13.01 -5.12
C LEU A 184 11.16 -13.90 -5.60
N ASN A 185 11.49 -15.02 -6.21
CA ASN A 185 10.52 -15.98 -6.75
C ASN A 185 9.69 -16.66 -5.64
N ASP A 186 10.32 -16.99 -4.52
CA ASP A 186 9.65 -17.60 -3.37
C ASP A 186 8.70 -16.61 -2.71
N ALA A 187 9.10 -15.34 -2.63
CA ALA A 187 8.24 -14.26 -2.13
C ALA A 187 7.01 -14.04 -3.03
N ILE A 188 7.18 -14.10 -4.37
CA ILE A 188 6.04 -14.01 -5.29
C ILE A 188 5.07 -15.17 -5.05
N ASN A 189 5.57 -16.40 -4.97
CA ASN A 189 4.75 -17.58 -4.70
C ASN A 189 4.02 -17.48 -3.34
N LEU A 190 4.71 -17.02 -2.31
CA LEU A 190 4.11 -16.80 -0.99
C LEU A 190 2.99 -15.76 -1.06
N GLY A 191 3.22 -14.59 -1.68
CA GLY A 191 2.22 -13.55 -1.81
C GLY A 191 0.99 -13.98 -2.62
N VAL A 192 1.19 -14.73 -3.71
CA VAL A 192 0.08 -15.32 -4.48
C VAL A 192 -0.68 -16.35 -3.63
N SER A 193 0.01 -17.19 -2.85
CA SER A 193 -0.64 -18.14 -1.96
C SER A 193 -1.50 -17.46 -0.88
N ILE A 194 -1.02 -16.34 -0.35
CA ILE A 194 -1.77 -15.49 0.59
C ILE A 194 -3.05 -14.98 -0.07
N LEU A 195 -2.94 -14.40 -1.27
CA LEU A 195 -4.13 -13.92 -1.97
C LEU A 195 -5.13 -15.05 -2.29
N LYS A 196 -4.64 -16.25 -2.62
CA LYS A 196 -5.50 -17.43 -2.84
C LYS A 196 -6.27 -17.83 -1.59
N LYS A 197 -5.67 -17.73 -0.42
CA LYS A 197 -6.34 -18.04 0.87
C LYS A 197 -7.36 -17.00 1.29
N ILE A 198 -7.12 -15.73 0.95
CA ILE A 198 -8.00 -14.62 1.34
C ILE A 198 -9.21 -14.51 0.40
N ASN A 199 -9.04 -14.83 -0.88
CA ASN A 199 -10.11 -14.66 -1.86
C ASN A 199 -10.86 -15.98 -2.06
N GLU A 200 -12.16 -15.98 -1.78
CA GLU A 200 -13.03 -17.14 -2.04
C GLU A 200 -13.17 -17.46 -3.54
N LYS A 201 -13.05 -16.43 -4.38
CA LYS A 201 -13.08 -16.57 -5.84
C LYS A 201 -11.71 -16.94 -6.36
N LYS A 202 -11.68 -17.79 -7.40
CA LYS A 202 -10.44 -18.15 -8.08
C LYS A 202 -9.74 -16.88 -8.61
N LEU A 203 -8.46 -16.74 -8.28
CA LEU A 203 -7.63 -15.69 -8.86
C LEU A 203 -7.44 -15.92 -10.36
N SER A 204 -7.42 -14.83 -11.11
CA SER A 204 -7.07 -14.80 -12.54
C SER A 204 -5.96 -13.78 -12.78
N PRO A 205 -5.18 -13.93 -13.86
CA PRO A 205 -4.13 -12.95 -14.18
C PRO A 205 -4.65 -11.52 -14.36
N GLU A 206 -5.94 -11.35 -14.65
CA GLU A 206 -6.58 -10.06 -14.85
C GLU A 206 -6.92 -9.35 -13.54
N ASN A 207 -7.13 -10.11 -12.44
CA ASN A 207 -7.53 -9.54 -11.16
C ASN A 207 -6.38 -9.48 -10.13
N VAL A 208 -5.14 -9.71 -10.56
CA VAL A 208 -3.93 -9.60 -9.74
C VAL A 208 -2.93 -8.67 -10.42
N ASP A 209 -2.31 -7.78 -9.66
CA ASP A 209 -1.11 -7.06 -10.06
C ASP A 209 0.09 -7.61 -9.28
N ILE A 210 1.22 -7.76 -9.96
CA ILE A 210 2.52 -8.09 -9.37
C ILE A 210 3.55 -7.12 -9.92
N SER A 211 4.40 -6.60 -9.05
CA SER A 211 5.55 -5.80 -9.44
C SER A 211 6.75 -6.13 -8.58
N THR A 212 7.92 -6.01 -9.15
CA THR A 212 9.20 -6.18 -8.44
C THR A 212 10.04 -4.93 -8.57
N ILE A 213 10.82 -4.63 -7.54
CA ILE A 213 11.80 -3.54 -7.56
C ILE A 213 13.16 -4.15 -7.22
N THR A 214 14.10 -4.11 -8.16
CA THR A 214 15.45 -4.67 -7.99
C THR A 214 16.50 -3.62 -8.31
N LYS A 215 17.68 -3.72 -7.69
CA LYS A 215 18.82 -2.84 -8.00
C LYS A 215 19.18 -2.87 -9.49
N ALA A 216 19.11 -4.04 -10.11
CA ALA A 216 19.53 -4.22 -11.52
C ALA A 216 18.51 -3.68 -12.53
N LYS A 217 17.20 -3.75 -12.24
CA LYS A 217 16.15 -3.47 -13.23
C LYS A 217 15.19 -2.35 -12.81
N GLY A 218 15.32 -1.84 -11.58
CA GLY A 218 14.36 -0.89 -11.01
C GLY A 218 12.97 -1.49 -10.86
N TYR A 219 11.96 -0.65 -10.92
CA TYR A 219 10.55 -1.05 -10.88
C TYR A 219 10.16 -1.76 -12.17
N LYS A 220 9.67 -2.99 -12.06
CA LYS A 220 9.17 -3.80 -13.17
C LYS A 220 7.78 -4.35 -12.83
N PRO A 221 6.71 -3.93 -13.52
CA PRO A 221 5.41 -4.59 -13.44
C PRO A 221 5.46 -5.91 -14.23
N PHE A 222 4.68 -6.89 -13.79
CA PHE A 222 4.48 -8.15 -14.50
C PHE A 222 3.34 -7.99 -15.50
N ASP A 223 3.48 -8.62 -16.64
CA ASP A 223 2.39 -8.75 -17.62
C ASP A 223 1.48 -9.96 -17.28
N ILE A 224 0.36 -10.08 -18.00
CA ILE A 224 -0.61 -11.17 -17.80
C ILE A 224 0.03 -12.56 -17.96
N LYS A 225 1.02 -12.70 -18.86
CA LYS A 225 1.70 -13.98 -19.10
C LYS A 225 2.61 -14.35 -17.93
N ASP A 226 3.37 -13.36 -17.44
CA ASP A 226 4.23 -13.51 -16.26
C ASP A 226 3.40 -13.88 -15.04
N ILE A 227 2.27 -13.19 -14.79
CA ILE A 227 1.36 -13.46 -13.65
C ILE A 227 0.77 -14.87 -13.75
N ASN A 228 0.36 -15.31 -14.93
CA ASN A 228 -0.25 -16.63 -15.14
C ASN A 228 0.69 -17.78 -14.76
N ALA A 229 1.99 -17.57 -14.79
CA ALA A 229 2.98 -18.57 -14.37
C ALA A 229 2.97 -18.85 -12.87
N TYR A 230 2.39 -17.96 -12.06
CA TYR A 230 2.31 -18.06 -10.58
C TYR A 230 0.91 -18.44 -10.08
N LEU A 231 -0.13 -18.39 -10.92
CA LEU A 231 -1.51 -18.72 -10.56
C LEU A 231 -1.85 -20.18 -10.82
#